data_93b658c0625a6e7607e51674256ba37b
#
_entry.id   93b658c0625a6e7607e51674256ba37b
#
_cell.length_a   1.000
_cell.length_b   1.000
_cell.length_c   1.000
_cell.angle_alpha   90.00
_cell.angle_beta   90.00
_cell.angle_gamma   90.00
#
_symmetry.space_group_name_H-M   'P 1'
#
loop_
_entity.id
_entity.type
_entity.pdbx_description
1 polymer ?
#
loop_
_entity_poly.entity_id
_entity_poly.type
_entity_poly.pdbx_seq_one_letter_code
_entity_poly.pdbx_strand_id
1 'polypeptide(L)'
;MPFSRLFGKKDKNQVDDIDNDNKVAEEEVQRVQELPTDKIFPNQFQPRTVFDQDKIDELARTIRIHGVIQPIVVREMEPDSYEIIAGERRFRAVLSLELEKIPAIIQNLDDEEVAAIALIENLQREELTPIEEAKAYRSLLDMQEVTQEALAQRVGKSQSAIANKMRLLKLPETIQDAVLNKQISERHARSLLALETEAQQVALLVEIEENHWNVKQTEARIQEILGVKKPEAPKKPKPKRQAISRDVRIAMNTIKQSVTMVKDNGMDLDFTEEETDDFYQITIQIPKKK
;
A
#
# COMPACT_ATOMS: atom_id res chain seq x y z
N MET A 1 14.12 -7.64 0.10
CA MET A 1 13.37 -8.85 -0.31
C MET A 1 13.93 -9.28 -1.65
N PRO A 2 14.32 -10.52 -1.88
CA PRO A 2 14.85 -10.93 -3.19
C PRO A 2 13.73 -10.93 -4.23
N PHE A 3 14.01 -10.36 -5.38
CA PHE A 3 13.10 -10.20 -6.53
C PHE A 3 12.58 -11.52 -7.13
N SER A 4 13.27 -12.64 -6.88
CA SER A 4 12.92 -13.98 -7.40
C SER A 4 11.53 -14.49 -6.98
N ARG A 5 10.90 -13.93 -5.93
CA ARG A 5 9.53 -14.28 -5.52
C ARG A 5 8.42 -13.55 -6.29
N LEU A 6 8.76 -12.57 -7.12
CA LEU A 6 7.77 -11.78 -7.84
C LEU A 6 7.21 -12.48 -9.10
N PHE A 7 7.94 -13.42 -9.71
CA PHE A 7 7.61 -13.96 -11.05
C PHE A 7 7.50 -15.48 -11.15
N GLY A 8 7.25 -16.19 -10.05
CA GLY A 8 7.04 -17.64 -10.07
C GLY A 8 5.81 -18.03 -10.92
N LYS A 9 6.01 -18.59 -12.12
CA LYS A 9 4.98 -19.23 -12.94
C LYS A 9 4.33 -20.38 -12.15
N LYS A 10 3.01 -20.35 -12.00
CA LYS A 10 2.22 -21.50 -11.57
C LYS A 10 1.90 -22.34 -12.80
N ASP A 11 2.57 -23.46 -12.95
CA ASP A 11 2.08 -24.52 -13.83
C ASP A 11 0.83 -25.17 -13.24
N LYS A 12 -0.23 -25.21 -14.08
CA LYS A 12 -1.47 -25.94 -13.80
C LYS A 12 -1.32 -27.40 -14.22
N ASN A 13 -1.62 -28.28 -13.28
CA ASN A 13 -2.08 -29.68 -13.44
C ASN A 13 -1.16 -30.69 -14.11
N GLN A 14 -0.64 -31.62 -13.30
CA GLN A 14 -1.00 -33.05 -13.48
C GLN A 14 -0.59 -33.83 -12.23
N VAL A 15 -1.54 -34.59 -11.70
CA VAL A 15 -1.34 -35.66 -10.74
C VAL A 15 -0.90 -36.89 -11.57
N ASP A 16 0.14 -37.53 -11.15
CA ASP A 16 0.50 -38.94 -11.13
C ASP A 16 1.95 -39.18 -11.56
N ASP A 17 2.53 -39.97 -10.73
CA ASP A 17 3.68 -40.88 -10.82
C ASP A 17 4.94 -40.47 -10.06
N ILE A 18 5.09 -41.25 -9.00
CA ILE A 18 6.30 -41.36 -8.17
C ILE A 18 7.37 -42.00 -9.04
N ASP A 19 8.35 -41.23 -9.45
CA ASP A 19 9.70 -41.74 -9.69
C ASP A 19 10.76 -40.68 -9.30
N ASN A 20 11.64 -41.20 -8.49
CA ASN A 20 12.72 -40.56 -7.77
C ASN A 20 13.82 -40.14 -8.77
N ASP A 21 13.77 -38.90 -9.25
CA ASP A 21 14.93 -38.26 -9.85
C ASP A 21 15.09 -36.86 -9.29
N ASN A 22 16.13 -36.75 -8.51
CA ASN A 22 16.62 -35.59 -7.77
C ASN A 22 17.07 -34.48 -8.74
N LYS A 23 16.13 -33.86 -9.48
CA LYS A 23 16.32 -32.57 -10.12
C LYS A 23 16.03 -31.50 -9.08
N VAL A 24 17.03 -31.21 -8.26
CA VAL A 24 17.19 -29.90 -7.63
C VAL A 24 16.92 -28.86 -8.73
N ALA A 25 15.76 -28.20 -8.66
CA ALA A 25 15.56 -26.99 -9.42
C ALA A 25 16.74 -26.09 -9.03
N GLU A 26 17.65 -25.89 -9.94
CA GLU A 26 18.70 -24.89 -9.82
C GLU A 26 17.98 -23.56 -9.62
N GLU A 27 17.83 -23.14 -8.35
CA GLU A 27 17.65 -21.74 -8.07
C GLU A 27 18.82 -21.06 -8.80
N GLU A 28 18.53 -20.33 -9.89
CA GLU A 28 19.52 -19.49 -10.56
C GLU A 28 20.08 -18.56 -9.49
N VAL A 29 21.20 -18.94 -8.95
CA VAL A 29 21.96 -18.12 -8.02
C VAL A 29 22.32 -16.87 -8.81
N GLN A 30 21.60 -15.78 -8.54
CA GLN A 30 21.83 -14.48 -9.16
C GLN A 30 23.27 -14.08 -8.89
N ARG A 31 24.16 -14.39 -9.83
CA ARG A 31 25.60 -14.11 -9.70
C ARG A 31 25.82 -12.62 -9.94
N VAL A 32 26.42 -11.97 -8.95
CA VAL A 32 26.91 -10.60 -9.13
C VAL A 32 28.12 -10.64 -10.06
N GLN A 33 28.08 -9.84 -11.12
CA GLN A 33 29.13 -9.68 -12.09
C GLN A 33 29.57 -8.23 -12.19
N GLU A 34 30.87 -8.00 -12.46
CA GLU A 34 31.38 -6.66 -12.72
C GLU A 34 31.20 -6.34 -14.21
N LEU A 35 30.28 -5.46 -14.54
CA LEU A 35 29.99 -5.04 -15.89
C LEU A 35 30.63 -3.70 -16.21
N PRO A 36 31.17 -3.54 -17.46
CA PRO A 36 31.69 -2.26 -17.93
C PRO A 36 30.57 -1.22 -18.00
N THR A 37 30.82 -0.01 -17.50
CA THR A 37 29.81 1.07 -17.42
C THR A 37 29.43 1.61 -18.79
N ASP A 38 30.30 1.52 -19.77
CA ASP A 38 30.09 1.92 -21.18
C ASP A 38 29.11 1.01 -21.94
N LYS A 39 28.87 -0.21 -21.44
CA LYS A 39 27.94 -1.20 -22.03
C LYS A 39 26.54 -1.17 -21.37
N ILE A 40 26.30 -0.26 -20.44
CA ILE A 40 25.05 -0.16 -19.67
C ILE A 40 24.29 1.09 -20.08
N PHE A 41 23.01 0.91 -20.43
CA PHE A 41 22.12 1.96 -20.90
C PHE A 41 20.93 2.17 -19.95
N PRO A 42 20.44 3.42 -19.81
CA PRO A 42 19.25 3.70 -19.05
C PRO A 42 18.00 3.03 -19.67
N ASN A 43 17.04 2.66 -18.83
CA ASN A 43 15.79 2.07 -19.28
C ASN A 43 14.88 3.14 -19.95
N GLN A 44 14.32 2.79 -21.12
CA GLN A 44 13.38 3.64 -21.87
C GLN A 44 12.04 3.84 -21.14
N PHE A 45 11.64 2.93 -20.27
CA PHE A 45 10.38 2.97 -19.52
C PHE A 45 10.48 3.73 -18.17
N GLN A 46 11.62 4.35 -17.85
CA GLN A 46 11.79 5.06 -16.59
C GLN A 46 11.04 6.40 -16.59
N PRO A 47 10.03 6.59 -15.71
CA PRO A 47 9.25 7.84 -15.65
C PRO A 47 10.02 9.00 -15.00
N ARG A 48 11.21 8.73 -14.43
CA ARG A 48 11.99 9.72 -13.70
C ARG A 48 12.96 10.44 -14.62
N THR A 49 12.55 11.61 -15.11
CA THR A 49 13.41 12.50 -15.92
C THR A 49 14.22 13.50 -15.09
N VAL A 50 13.77 13.83 -13.86
CA VAL A 50 14.44 14.80 -12.99
C VAL A 50 15.09 14.07 -11.81
N PHE A 51 16.41 14.13 -11.76
CA PHE A 51 17.21 13.60 -10.66
C PHE A 51 17.78 14.76 -9.84
N ASP A 52 17.64 14.66 -8.54
CA ASP A 52 18.25 15.57 -7.57
C ASP A 52 19.75 15.32 -7.54
N GLN A 53 20.53 16.26 -8.08
CA GLN A 53 21.98 16.14 -8.21
C GLN A 53 22.66 16.05 -6.85
N ASP A 54 22.17 16.78 -5.84
CA ASP A 54 22.76 16.76 -4.49
C ASP A 54 22.72 15.36 -3.88
N LYS A 55 21.61 14.65 -4.12
CA LYS A 55 21.44 13.27 -3.65
C LYS A 55 22.27 12.25 -4.43
N ILE A 56 22.61 12.53 -5.70
CA ILE A 56 23.55 11.70 -6.47
C ILE A 56 24.96 11.91 -5.94
N ASP A 57 25.36 13.15 -5.66
CA ASP A 57 26.67 13.49 -5.15
C ASP A 57 26.91 12.93 -3.74
N GLU A 58 25.87 12.92 -2.88
CA GLU A 58 25.94 12.26 -1.57
C GLU A 58 26.17 10.74 -1.72
N LEU A 59 25.43 10.11 -2.64
CA LEU A 59 25.59 8.69 -2.95
C LEU A 59 26.98 8.39 -3.54
N ALA A 60 27.49 9.26 -4.43
CA ALA A 60 28.83 9.13 -5.00
C ALA A 60 29.92 9.19 -3.93
N ARG A 61 29.79 10.09 -2.92
CA ARG A 61 30.73 10.12 -1.77
C ARG A 61 30.73 8.80 -1.00
N THR A 62 29.53 8.23 -0.77
CA THR A 62 29.40 6.93 -0.09
C THR A 62 30.02 5.79 -0.91
N ILE A 63 29.77 5.78 -2.21
CA ILE A 63 30.35 4.77 -3.13
C ILE A 63 31.87 4.89 -3.22
N ARG A 64 32.42 6.10 -3.17
CA ARG A 64 33.88 6.31 -3.18
C ARG A 64 34.56 5.68 -1.97
N ILE A 65 33.90 5.68 -0.80
CA ILE A 65 34.48 5.17 0.46
C ILE A 65 34.28 3.66 0.61
N HIS A 66 33.08 3.17 0.28
CA HIS A 66 32.65 1.81 0.61
C HIS A 66 32.48 0.91 -0.62
N GLY A 67 32.63 1.46 -1.83
CA GLY A 67 32.26 0.77 -3.06
C GLY A 67 30.74 0.69 -3.24
N VAL A 68 30.30 0.02 -4.29
CA VAL A 68 28.88 -0.25 -4.55
C VAL A 68 28.47 -1.50 -3.76
N ILE A 69 27.91 -1.30 -2.56
CA ILE A 69 27.51 -2.39 -1.66
C ILE A 69 26.37 -3.21 -2.26
N GLN A 70 25.39 -2.54 -2.87
CA GLN A 70 24.24 -3.20 -3.48
C GLN A 70 24.34 -3.12 -4.99
N PRO A 71 24.44 -4.26 -5.72
CA PRO A 71 24.55 -4.28 -7.17
C PRO A 71 23.33 -3.66 -7.85
N ILE A 72 23.50 -3.16 -9.06
CA ILE A 72 22.39 -2.79 -9.94
C ILE A 72 21.77 -4.05 -10.54
N VAL A 73 20.52 -3.94 -11.03
CA VAL A 73 19.88 -5.01 -11.79
C VAL A 73 19.76 -4.56 -13.24
N VAL A 74 20.22 -5.41 -14.16
CA VAL A 74 20.21 -5.14 -15.59
C VAL A 74 19.66 -6.34 -16.34
N ARG A 75 19.19 -6.12 -17.58
CA ARG A 75 18.93 -7.19 -18.55
C ARG A 75 19.87 -7.09 -19.73
N GLU A 76 20.16 -8.19 -20.35
CA GLU A 76 20.90 -8.24 -21.59
C GLU A 76 19.94 -8.02 -22.76
N MET A 77 20.21 -7.01 -23.59
CA MET A 77 19.42 -6.68 -24.79
C MET A 77 20.02 -7.32 -26.04
N GLU A 78 21.31 -7.18 -26.19
CA GLU A 78 22.13 -7.75 -27.23
C GLU A 78 23.45 -8.26 -26.60
N PRO A 79 24.23 -9.10 -27.24
CA PRO A 79 25.51 -9.53 -26.70
C PRO A 79 26.34 -8.34 -26.21
N ASP A 80 26.70 -8.34 -24.95
CA ASP A 80 27.47 -7.27 -24.30
C ASP A 80 26.77 -5.89 -24.20
N SER A 81 25.44 -5.82 -24.30
CA SER A 81 24.65 -4.59 -24.16
C SER A 81 23.58 -4.78 -23.10
N TYR A 82 23.58 -3.94 -22.08
CA TYR A 82 22.75 -4.12 -20.88
C TYR A 82 21.84 -2.92 -20.65
N GLU A 83 20.58 -3.16 -20.33
CA GLU A 83 19.62 -2.12 -19.94
C GLU A 83 19.35 -2.19 -18.43
N ILE A 84 19.33 -1.04 -17.76
CA ILE A 84 19.10 -0.95 -16.32
C ILE A 84 17.63 -1.20 -16.00
N ILE A 85 17.36 -2.19 -15.16
CA ILE A 85 16.03 -2.46 -14.59
C ILE A 85 15.86 -1.70 -13.27
N ALA A 86 16.86 -1.77 -12.39
CA ALA A 86 16.85 -1.09 -11.10
C ALA A 86 18.25 -0.61 -10.69
N GLY A 87 18.30 0.56 -10.05
CA GLY A 87 19.55 1.11 -9.54
C GLY A 87 20.12 2.28 -10.34
N GLU A 88 19.32 2.98 -11.15
CA GLU A 88 19.70 4.15 -11.96
C GLU A 88 20.52 5.19 -11.18
N ARG A 89 20.13 5.52 -9.94
CA ARG A 89 20.88 6.48 -9.11
C ARG A 89 22.29 6.00 -8.78
N ARG A 90 22.47 4.68 -8.54
CA ARG A 90 23.78 4.09 -8.28
C ARG A 90 24.64 4.13 -9.53
N PHE A 91 24.07 3.79 -10.67
CA PHE A 91 24.74 3.88 -11.94
C PHE A 91 25.21 5.30 -12.25
N ARG A 92 24.36 6.31 -12.08
CA ARG A 92 24.73 7.73 -12.28
C ARG A 92 25.82 8.19 -11.31
N ALA A 93 25.77 7.76 -10.06
CA ALA A 93 26.81 8.06 -9.08
C ALA A 93 28.15 7.40 -9.46
N VAL A 94 28.14 6.18 -10.00
CA VAL A 94 29.32 5.48 -10.51
C VAL A 94 29.92 6.20 -11.73
N LEU A 95 29.07 6.64 -12.67
CA LEU A 95 29.51 7.46 -13.82
C LEU A 95 30.11 8.78 -13.39
N SER A 96 29.55 9.47 -12.38
CA SER A 96 30.13 10.72 -11.86
C SER A 96 31.51 10.52 -11.18
N LEU A 97 31.82 9.31 -10.79
CA LEU A 97 33.11 8.90 -10.22
C LEU A 97 34.09 8.37 -11.28
N GLU A 98 33.69 8.32 -12.55
CA GLU A 98 34.46 7.80 -13.67
C GLU A 98 34.97 6.34 -13.45
N LEU A 99 34.17 5.53 -12.75
CA LEU A 99 34.48 4.14 -12.51
C LEU A 99 34.16 3.33 -13.77
N GLU A 100 35.11 2.50 -14.19
CA GLU A 100 35.02 1.69 -15.42
C GLU A 100 34.04 0.51 -15.30
N LYS A 101 33.78 0.03 -14.08
CA LYS A 101 32.91 -1.13 -13.80
C LYS A 101 31.98 -0.90 -12.66
N ILE A 102 30.86 -1.64 -12.69
CA ILE A 102 29.86 -1.64 -11.63
C ILE A 102 29.37 -3.06 -11.36
N PRO A 103 29.20 -3.47 -10.08
CA PRO A 103 28.58 -4.75 -9.76
C PRO A 103 27.11 -4.77 -10.18
N ALA A 104 26.73 -5.76 -10.97
CA ALA A 104 25.41 -5.91 -11.53
C ALA A 104 24.92 -7.36 -11.41
N ILE A 105 23.60 -7.52 -11.36
CA ILE A 105 22.91 -8.79 -11.48
C ILE A 105 22.19 -8.79 -12.82
N ILE A 106 22.50 -9.76 -13.68
CA ILE A 106 21.85 -9.92 -14.98
C ILE A 106 20.57 -10.74 -14.74
N GLN A 107 19.43 -10.24 -15.22
CA GLN A 107 18.15 -10.94 -15.22
C GLN A 107 17.61 -10.99 -16.65
N ASN A 108 17.23 -12.18 -17.10
CA ASN A 108 16.58 -12.36 -18.40
C ASN A 108 15.09 -12.07 -18.24
N LEU A 109 14.71 -10.82 -18.45
CA LEU A 109 13.33 -10.33 -18.34
C LEU A 109 12.89 -9.77 -19.69
N ASP A 110 11.63 -10.03 -20.03
CA ASP A 110 11.03 -9.44 -21.23
C ASP A 110 10.59 -7.99 -20.98
N ASP A 111 10.14 -7.30 -22.03
CA ASP A 111 9.75 -5.88 -21.95
C ASP A 111 8.57 -5.65 -20.99
N GLU A 112 7.61 -6.59 -20.93
CA GLU A 112 6.45 -6.50 -20.05
C GLU A 112 6.85 -6.66 -18.58
N GLU A 113 7.75 -7.59 -18.28
CA GLU A 113 8.29 -7.81 -16.96
C GLU A 113 9.09 -6.60 -16.47
N VAL A 114 9.91 -6.01 -17.32
CA VAL A 114 10.69 -4.79 -17.00
C VAL A 114 9.79 -3.61 -16.78
N ALA A 115 8.77 -3.39 -17.63
CA ALA A 115 7.80 -2.33 -17.45
C ALA A 115 6.99 -2.51 -16.15
N ALA A 116 6.63 -3.74 -15.80
CA ALA A 116 5.94 -4.06 -14.55
C ALA A 116 6.81 -3.77 -13.32
N ILE A 117 8.09 -4.10 -13.34
CA ILE A 117 9.04 -3.78 -12.25
C ILE A 117 9.17 -2.27 -12.08
N ALA A 118 9.35 -1.54 -13.18
CA ALA A 118 9.43 -0.08 -13.14
C ALA A 118 8.15 0.56 -12.58
N LEU A 119 6.99 0.00 -12.92
CA LEU A 119 5.70 0.46 -12.42
C LEU A 119 5.53 0.16 -10.93
N ILE A 120 5.95 -1.02 -10.44
CA ILE A 120 5.93 -1.38 -9.02
C ILE A 120 6.89 -0.48 -8.21
N GLU A 121 8.11 -0.20 -8.72
CA GLU A 121 9.04 0.74 -8.08
C GLU A 121 8.42 2.14 -7.96
N ASN A 122 7.80 2.61 -9.03
CA ASN A 122 7.12 3.90 -9.05
C ASN A 122 5.94 3.94 -8.04
N LEU A 123 5.22 2.82 -7.90
CA LEU A 123 4.07 2.68 -7.00
C LEU A 123 4.48 2.70 -5.50
N GLN A 124 5.74 2.45 -5.19
CA GLN A 124 6.29 2.56 -3.82
C GLN A 124 6.66 4.00 -3.43
N ARG A 125 6.44 4.98 -4.31
CA ARG A 125 6.67 6.40 -3.97
C ARG A 125 5.56 6.92 -3.05
N GLU A 126 5.95 7.69 -2.06
CA GLU A 126 5.03 8.27 -1.05
C GLU A 126 4.10 9.38 -1.62
N GLU A 127 4.35 9.87 -2.83
CA GLU A 127 3.71 11.07 -3.39
C GLU A 127 2.59 10.79 -4.40
N LEU A 128 2.27 9.53 -4.71
CA LEU A 128 1.24 9.19 -5.69
C LEU A 128 -0.16 9.54 -5.20
N THR A 129 -0.93 10.16 -6.08
CA THR A 129 -2.36 10.37 -5.84
C THR A 129 -3.15 9.08 -5.95
N PRO A 130 -4.36 8.99 -5.33
CA PRO A 130 -5.21 7.81 -5.43
C PRO A 130 -5.57 7.38 -6.86
N ILE A 131 -5.64 8.32 -7.80
CA ILE A 131 -5.93 8.05 -9.21
C ILE A 131 -4.70 7.51 -9.92
N GLU A 132 -3.51 8.05 -9.65
CA GLU A 132 -2.26 7.53 -10.21
C GLU A 132 -2.00 6.09 -9.72
N GLU A 133 -2.20 5.81 -8.43
CA GLU A 133 -2.12 4.45 -7.92
C GLU A 133 -3.12 3.52 -8.64
N ALA A 134 -4.37 3.98 -8.84
CA ALA A 134 -5.39 3.20 -9.52
C ALA A 134 -5.01 2.89 -10.98
N LYS A 135 -4.47 3.87 -11.72
CA LYS A 135 -3.97 3.69 -13.08
C LYS A 135 -2.81 2.71 -13.13
N ALA A 136 -1.87 2.82 -12.19
CA ALA A 136 -0.75 1.89 -12.08
C ALA A 136 -1.21 0.45 -11.80
N TYR A 137 -2.18 0.25 -10.86
CA TYR A 137 -2.75 -1.08 -10.62
C TYR A 137 -3.44 -1.65 -11.85
N ARG A 138 -4.17 -0.82 -12.61
CA ARG A 138 -4.82 -1.26 -13.86
C ARG A 138 -3.78 -1.75 -14.86
N SER A 139 -2.75 -0.95 -15.12
CA SER A 139 -1.68 -1.31 -16.04
C SER A 139 -0.99 -2.61 -15.63
N LEU A 140 -0.70 -2.80 -14.33
CA LEU A 140 -0.08 -4.04 -13.84
C LEU A 140 -0.98 -5.26 -14.03
N LEU A 141 -2.30 -5.14 -13.82
CA LEU A 141 -3.24 -6.22 -14.03
C LEU A 141 -3.36 -6.60 -15.51
N ASP A 142 -3.41 -5.58 -16.39
CA ASP A 142 -3.56 -5.77 -17.83
C ASP A 142 -2.27 -6.37 -18.45
N MET A 143 -1.07 -5.95 -18.00
CA MET A 143 0.21 -6.45 -18.50
C MET A 143 0.52 -7.88 -18.03
N GLN A 144 0.23 -8.20 -16.78
CA GLN A 144 0.66 -9.48 -16.19
C GLN A 144 -0.43 -10.54 -16.16
N GLU A 145 -1.62 -10.25 -16.64
CA GLU A 145 -2.81 -11.15 -16.60
C GLU A 145 -3.05 -11.78 -15.22
N VAL A 146 -2.69 -11.06 -14.14
CA VAL A 146 -2.83 -11.55 -12.77
C VAL A 146 -4.12 -11.08 -12.11
N THR A 147 -4.55 -11.80 -11.09
CA THR A 147 -5.71 -11.39 -10.29
C THR A 147 -5.38 -10.23 -9.35
N GLN A 148 -6.41 -9.45 -8.96
CA GLN A 148 -6.25 -8.39 -7.94
C GLN A 148 -5.67 -8.91 -6.62
N GLU A 149 -5.96 -10.15 -6.26
CA GLU A 149 -5.43 -10.78 -5.05
C GLU A 149 -3.92 -11.04 -5.17
N ALA A 150 -3.49 -11.60 -6.30
CA ALA A 150 -2.07 -11.82 -6.58
C ALA A 150 -1.29 -10.50 -6.61
N LEU A 151 -1.85 -9.46 -7.25
CA LEU A 151 -1.24 -8.12 -7.24
C LEU A 151 -1.15 -7.57 -5.81
N ALA A 152 -2.21 -7.72 -4.99
CA ALA A 152 -2.25 -7.24 -3.62
C ALA A 152 -1.11 -7.85 -2.77
N GLN A 153 -0.90 -9.16 -2.90
CA GLN A 153 0.21 -9.86 -2.24
C GLN A 153 1.57 -9.31 -2.69
N ARG A 154 1.76 -9.03 -4.00
CA ARG A 154 3.01 -8.51 -4.55
C ARG A 154 3.35 -7.12 -4.05
N VAL A 155 2.35 -6.22 -3.97
CA VAL A 155 2.56 -4.82 -3.54
C VAL A 155 2.41 -4.62 -2.03
N GLY A 156 2.13 -5.69 -1.27
CA GLY A 156 1.97 -5.63 0.19
C GLY A 156 0.73 -4.86 0.66
N LYS A 157 -0.36 -4.90 -0.13
CA LYS A 157 -1.64 -4.26 0.17
C LYS A 157 -2.74 -5.31 0.32
N SER A 158 -3.90 -4.93 0.86
CA SER A 158 -5.07 -5.81 0.83
C SER A 158 -5.76 -5.75 -0.55
N GLN A 159 -6.37 -6.87 -0.97
CA GLN A 159 -7.17 -6.92 -2.20
C GLN A 159 -8.26 -5.85 -2.19
N SER A 160 -8.90 -5.61 -1.04
CA SER A 160 -9.95 -4.58 -0.90
C SER A 160 -9.40 -3.16 -1.10
N ALA A 161 -8.14 -2.88 -0.72
CA ALA A 161 -7.51 -1.59 -0.96
C ALA A 161 -7.31 -1.35 -2.47
N ILE A 162 -6.80 -2.34 -3.20
CA ILE A 162 -6.64 -2.28 -4.66
C ILE A 162 -8.01 -2.12 -5.34
N ALA A 163 -9.00 -2.93 -4.96
CA ALA A 163 -10.35 -2.86 -5.53
C ALA A 163 -10.98 -1.47 -5.31
N ASN A 164 -10.80 -0.87 -4.14
CA ASN A 164 -11.29 0.48 -3.84
C ASN A 164 -10.63 1.54 -4.73
N LYS A 165 -9.32 1.45 -4.95
CA LYS A 165 -8.61 2.35 -5.85
C LYS A 165 -9.09 2.18 -7.30
N MET A 166 -9.18 0.94 -7.78
CA MET A 166 -9.65 0.61 -9.13
C MET A 166 -11.07 1.12 -9.41
N ARG A 167 -11.93 1.15 -8.39
CA ARG A 167 -13.29 1.70 -8.53
C ARG A 167 -13.29 3.20 -8.85
N LEU A 168 -12.27 3.96 -8.44
CA LEU A 168 -12.17 5.40 -8.75
C LEU A 168 -12.07 5.67 -10.25
N LEU A 169 -11.49 4.74 -11.02
CA LEU A 169 -11.39 4.86 -12.48
C LEU A 169 -12.73 4.72 -13.20
N LYS A 170 -13.80 4.32 -12.49
CA LYS A 170 -15.16 4.28 -13.03
C LYS A 170 -15.88 5.63 -12.95
N LEU A 171 -15.31 6.59 -12.24
CA LEU A 171 -15.86 7.94 -12.13
C LEU A 171 -15.55 8.75 -13.38
N PRO A 172 -16.38 9.75 -13.73
CA PRO A 172 -16.09 10.70 -14.78
C PRO A 172 -14.71 11.38 -14.60
N GLU A 173 -14.08 11.75 -15.71
CA GLU A 173 -12.75 12.39 -15.70
C GLU A 173 -12.73 13.64 -14.82
N THR A 174 -13.79 14.43 -14.83
CA THR A 174 -13.91 15.65 -13.99
C THR A 174 -13.74 15.35 -12.50
N ILE A 175 -14.25 14.21 -12.03
CA ILE A 175 -14.12 13.81 -10.63
C ILE A 175 -12.72 13.22 -10.38
N GLN A 176 -12.18 12.48 -11.35
CA GLN A 176 -10.81 11.99 -11.24
C GLN A 176 -9.82 13.17 -11.16
N ASP A 177 -10.02 14.21 -11.97
CA ASP A 177 -9.20 15.42 -11.95
C ASP A 177 -9.32 16.19 -10.62
N ALA A 178 -10.53 16.26 -10.04
CA ALA A 178 -10.72 16.85 -8.72
C ALA A 178 -9.95 16.11 -7.62
N VAL A 179 -9.82 14.77 -7.72
CA VAL A 179 -8.98 13.98 -6.81
C VAL A 179 -7.49 14.21 -7.07
N LEU A 180 -7.07 14.24 -8.36
CA LEU A 180 -5.68 14.52 -8.77
C LEU A 180 -5.21 15.88 -8.24
N ASN A 181 -6.06 16.91 -8.38
CA ASN A 181 -5.80 18.27 -7.91
C ASN A 181 -5.99 18.45 -6.40
N LYS A 182 -6.31 17.38 -5.65
CA LYS A 182 -6.55 17.40 -4.21
C LYS A 182 -7.71 18.32 -3.77
N GLN A 183 -8.64 18.62 -4.68
CA GLN A 183 -9.85 19.40 -4.38
C GLN A 183 -10.81 18.60 -3.52
N ILE A 184 -10.94 17.29 -3.80
CA ILE A 184 -11.67 16.34 -2.98
C ILE A 184 -10.80 15.16 -2.56
N SER A 185 -11.14 14.52 -1.46
CA SER A 185 -10.40 13.33 -1.00
C SER A 185 -10.90 12.05 -1.71
N GLU A 186 -10.08 11.01 -1.69
CA GLU A 186 -10.46 9.65 -2.15
C GLU A 186 -11.79 9.18 -1.56
N ARG A 187 -12.05 9.50 -0.29
CA ARG A 187 -13.30 9.10 0.38
C ARG A 187 -14.52 9.80 -0.21
N HIS A 188 -14.41 11.09 -0.56
CA HIS A 188 -15.48 11.81 -1.26
C HIS A 188 -15.76 11.14 -2.61
N ALA A 189 -14.73 10.95 -3.43
CA ALA A 189 -14.85 10.32 -4.75
C ALA A 189 -15.48 8.91 -4.65
N ARG A 190 -15.07 8.12 -3.67
CA ARG A 190 -15.63 6.79 -3.44
C ARG A 190 -17.10 6.81 -3.05
N SER A 191 -17.53 7.81 -2.30
CA SER A 191 -18.95 7.99 -1.95
C SER A 191 -19.79 8.33 -3.17
N LEU A 192 -19.26 9.09 -4.14
CA LEU A 192 -19.96 9.43 -5.39
C LEU A 192 -20.28 8.20 -6.26
N LEU A 193 -19.56 7.10 -6.12
CA LEU A 193 -19.84 5.84 -6.81
C LEU A 193 -21.20 5.21 -6.45
N ALA A 194 -21.88 5.70 -5.41
CA ALA A 194 -23.21 5.26 -5.04
C ALA A 194 -24.31 5.86 -5.94
N LEU A 195 -23.99 6.93 -6.66
CA LEU A 195 -24.92 7.57 -7.61
C LEU A 195 -24.86 6.86 -8.96
N GLU A 196 -26.03 6.66 -9.57
CA GLU A 196 -26.16 5.84 -10.77
C GLU A 196 -25.72 6.56 -12.07
N THR A 197 -25.88 7.89 -12.11
CA THR A 197 -25.61 8.68 -13.32
C THR A 197 -24.44 9.63 -13.15
N GLU A 198 -23.66 9.80 -14.22
CA GLU A 198 -22.56 10.75 -14.25
C GLU A 198 -23.02 12.19 -13.97
N ALA A 199 -24.19 12.56 -14.46
CA ALA A 199 -24.76 13.90 -14.21
C ALA A 199 -24.98 14.16 -12.73
N GLN A 200 -25.51 13.17 -11.97
CA GLN A 200 -25.66 13.30 -10.52
C GLN A 200 -24.30 13.37 -9.81
N GLN A 201 -23.33 12.58 -10.25
CA GLN A 201 -21.98 12.56 -9.68
C GLN A 201 -21.29 13.90 -9.85
N VAL A 202 -21.35 14.49 -11.05
CA VAL A 202 -20.75 15.79 -11.37
C VAL A 202 -21.49 16.94 -10.66
N ALA A 203 -22.82 16.90 -10.61
CA ALA A 203 -23.61 17.90 -9.88
C ALA A 203 -23.24 17.90 -8.38
N LEU A 204 -23.11 16.72 -7.79
CA LEU A 204 -22.74 16.62 -6.39
C LEU A 204 -21.29 17.03 -6.12
N LEU A 205 -20.37 16.83 -7.09
CA LEU A 205 -19.01 17.35 -6.98
C LEU A 205 -19.02 18.87 -6.80
N VAL A 206 -19.80 19.60 -7.61
CA VAL A 206 -19.93 21.05 -7.51
C VAL A 206 -20.46 21.46 -6.13
N GLU A 207 -21.52 20.77 -5.62
CA GLU A 207 -22.05 21.05 -4.29
C GLU A 207 -21.00 20.83 -3.18
N ILE A 208 -20.15 19.79 -3.31
CA ILE A 208 -19.05 19.50 -2.36
C ILE A 208 -18.01 20.61 -2.35
N GLU A 209 -17.62 21.10 -3.53
CA GLU A 209 -16.60 22.16 -3.68
C GLU A 209 -17.10 23.50 -3.17
N GLU A 210 -18.31 23.92 -3.56
CA GLU A 210 -18.90 25.19 -3.16
C GLU A 210 -19.14 25.28 -1.66
N ASN A 211 -19.61 24.19 -1.03
CA ASN A 211 -19.96 24.16 0.38
C ASN A 211 -18.86 23.60 1.28
N HIS A 212 -17.72 23.21 0.72
CA HIS A 212 -16.61 22.59 1.45
C HIS A 212 -17.05 21.41 2.37
N TRP A 213 -17.92 20.55 1.83
CA TRP A 213 -18.49 19.44 2.60
C TRP A 213 -17.43 18.42 2.99
N ASN A 214 -17.57 17.91 4.20
CA ASN A 214 -16.83 16.75 4.64
C ASN A 214 -17.50 15.45 4.14
N VAL A 215 -16.81 14.32 4.27
CA VAL A 215 -17.29 13.01 3.80
C VAL A 215 -18.67 12.66 4.36
N LYS A 216 -18.97 12.98 5.64
CA LYS A 216 -20.26 12.66 6.26
C LYS A 216 -21.41 13.48 5.68
N GLN A 217 -21.15 14.74 5.35
CA GLN A 217 -22.14 15.62 4.71
C GLN A 217 -22.42 15.15 3.28
N THR A 218 -21.36 14.78 2.54
CA THR A 218 -21.48 14.17 1.22
C THR A 218 -22.29 12.89 1.25
N GLU A 219 -22.00 11.97 2.17
CA GLU A 219 -22.76 10.72 2.33
C GLU A 219 -24.22 10.96 2.70
N ALA A 220 -24.49 11.95 3.55
CA ALA A 220 -25.86 12.33 3.90
C ALA A 220 -26.63 12.85 2.68
N ARG A 221 -26.00 13.71 1.88
CA ARG A 221 -26.60 14.23 0.64
C ARG A 221 -26.88 13.15 -0.40
N ILE A 222 -25.97 12.19 -0.53
CA ILE A 222 -26.17 11.01 -1.39
C ILE A 222 -27.41 10.22 -0.93
N GLN A 223 -27.56 9.99 0.37
CA GLN A 223 -28.75 9.30 0.90
C GLN A 223 -30.05 10.04 0.60
N GLU A 224 -30.05 11.38 0.64
CA GLU A 224 -31.19 12.21 0.25
C GLU A 224 -31.52 12.04 -1.23
N ILE A 225 -30.51 12.10 -2.12
CA ILE A 225 -30.67 11.92 -3.56
C ILE A 225 -31.22 10.54 -3.90
N LEU A 226 -30.73 9.48 -3.23
CA LEU A 226 -31.19 8.11 -3.42
C LEU A 226 -32.55 7.82 -2.78
N GLY A 227 -33.17 8.80 -2.09
CA GLY A 227 -34.44 8.63 -1.41
C GLY A 227 -34.40 7.62 -0.26
N VAL A 228 -33.22 7.22 0.18
CA VAL A 228 -33.03 6.35 1.33
C VAL A 228 -33.27 7.18 2.59
N LYS A 229 -34.57 7.28 3.01
CA LYS A 229 -34.85 7.77 4.36
C LYS A 229 -34.08 6.88 5.34
N LYS A 230 -33.05 7.43 6.00
CA LYS A 230 -32.54 6.79 7.22
C LYS A 230 -33.81 6.48 8.07
N PRO A 231 -33.99 5.21 8.50
CA PRO A 231 -34.81 5.04 9.69
C PRO A 231 -34.16 5.96 10.73
N GLU A 232 -34.87 6.96 11.20
CA GLU A 232 -34.44 7.68 12.39
C GLU A 232 -34.23 6.59 13.43
N ALA A 233 -32.97 6.20 13.61
CA ALA A 233 -32.61 5.40 14.76
C ALA A 233 -33.18 6.20 15.94
N PRO A 234 -34.10 5.63 16.75
CA PRO A 234 -34.62 6.33 17.87
C PRO A 234 -33.43 6.93 18.60
N LYS A 235 -33.39 8.27 18.69
CA LYS A 235 -32.33 8.96 19.42
C LYS A 235 -32.43 8.37 20.82
N LYS A 236 -31.64 7.32 21.10
CA LYS A 236 -31.44 6.88 22.47
C LYS A 236 -31.11 8.15 23.22
N PRO A 237 -31.89 8.54 24.25
CA PRO A 237 -31.56 9.71 25.01
C PRO A 237 -30.09 9.59 25.36
N LYS A 238 -29.26 10.55 24.88
CA LYS A 238 -27.84 10.57 25.24
C LYS A 238 -27.87 10.58 26.77
N PRO A 239 -27.34 9.57 27.45
CA PRO A 239 -27.20 9.67 28.88
C PRO A 239 -26.51 11.01 29.12
N LYS A 240 -27.08 11.87 29.96
CA LYS A 240 -26.43 13.11 30.37
C LYS A 240 -25.06 12.69 30.85
N ARG A 241 -24.03 12.94 30.05
CA ARG A 241 -22.67 12.73 30.46
C ARG A 241 -22.44 13.71 31.60
N GLN A 242 -22.65 13.26 32.81
CA GLN A 242 -22.01 13.89 33.95
C GLN A 242 -20.53 13.91 33.61
N ALA A 243 -19.93 15.08 33.71
CA ALA A 243 -18.51 15.25 33.38
C ALA A 243 -17.69 14.47 34.42
N ILE A 244 -17.44 13.20 34.14
CA ILE A 244 -16.53 12.38 34.95
C ILE A 244 -15.20 13.08 34.93
N SER A 245 -14.69 13.44 36.10
CA SER A 245 -13.38 14.06 36.22
C SER A 245 -12.35 13.20 35.48
N ARG A 246 -11.39 13.83 34.80
CA ARG A 246 -10.35 13.14 34.04
C ARG A 246 -9.63 12.07 34.88
N ASP A 247 -9.45 12.37 36.18
CA ASP A 247 -8.77 11.52 37.14
C ASP A 247 -9.58 10.26 37.49
N VAL A 248 -10.90 10.38 37.67
CA VAL A 248 -11.79 9.24 37.91
C VAL A 248 -11.81 8.30 36.71
N ARG A 249 -11.83 8.85 35.49
CA ARG A 249 -11.80 8.04 34.28
C ARG A 249 -10.47 7.29 34.10
N ILE A 250 -9.37 7.91 34.48
CA ILE A 250 -8.04 7.27 34.46
C ILE A 250 -8.02 6.14 35.49
N ALA A 251 -8.47 6.38 36.69
CA ALA A 251 -8.53 5.39 37.77
C ALA A 251 -9.39 4.15 37.37
N MET A 252 -10.58 4.40 36.81
CA MET A 252 -11.47 3.33 36.31
C MET A 252 -10.83 2.48 35.21
N ASN A 253 -10.19 3.15 34.25
CA ASN A 253 -9.51 2.44 33.16
C ASN A 253 -8.32 1.62 33.66
N THR A 254 -7.56 2.13 34.62
CA THR A 254 -6.42 1.40 35.21
C THR A 254 -6.90 0.16 35.95
N ILE A 255 -7.97 0.25 36.73
CA ILE A 255 -8.56 -0.90 37.43
C ILE A 255 -9.05 -1.95 36.43
N LYS A 256 -9.81 -1.53 35.39
CA LYS A 256 -10.27 -2.43 34.32
C LYS A 256 -9.12 -3.16 33.62
N GLN A 257 -8.07 -2.43 33.29
CA GLN A 257 -6.90 -2.99 32.64
C GLN A 257 -6.18 -4.00 33.54
N SER A 258 -6.06 -3.73 34.85
CA SER A 258 -5.49 -4.67 35.81
C SER A 258 -6.33 -5.94 35.95
N VAL A 259 -7.67 -5.82 36.00
CA VAL A 259 -8.59 -6.96 36.03
C VAL A 259 -8.47 -7.83 34.77
N THR A 260 -8.40 -7.20 33.59
CA THR A 260 -8.20 -7.91 32.31
C THR A 260 -6.87 -8.67 32.29
N MET A 261 -5.79 -8.05 32.76
CA MET A 261 -4.48 -8.67 32.84
C MET A 261 -4.47 -9.92 33.75
N VAL A 262 -5.23 -9.88 34.85
CA VAL A 262 -5.38 -11.03 35.78
C VAL A 262 -6.19 -12.16 35.13
N LYS A 263 -7.25 -11.83 34.38
CA LYS A 263 -8.04 -12.81 33.60
C LYS A 263 -7.20 -13.47 32.51
N ASP A 264 -6.43 -12.68 31.77
CA ASP A 264 -5.57 -13.19 30.69
C ASP A 264 -4.48 -14.12 31.20
N ASN A 265 -4.07 -13.97 32.47
CA ASN A 265 -3.17 -14.89 33.15
C ASN A 265 -3.85 -16.16 33.67
N GLY A 266 -5.12 -16.41 33.28
CA GLY A 266 -5.84 -17.66 33.56
C GLY A 266 -6.50 -17.72 34.93
N MET A 267 -6.64 -16.58 35.62
CA MET A 267 -7.39 -16.53 36.90
C MET A 267 -8.85 -16.22 36.62
N ASP A 268 -9.75 -17.11 37.01
CA ASP A 268 -11.17 -16.88 36.90
C ASP A 268 -11.62 -15.91 38.01
N LEU A 269 -12.21 -14.77 37.62
CA LEU A 269 -12.71 -13.77 38.53
C LEU A 269 -13.96 -13.09 37.98
N ASP A 270 -14.93 -12.79 38.88
CA ASP A 270 -16.12 -12.03 38.56
C ASP A 270 -15.88 -10.55 38.83
N PHE A 271 -16.29 -9.73 37.87
CA PHE A 271 -16.15 -8.28 37.91
C PHE A 271 -17.52 -7.64 37.62
N THR A 272 -18.00 -6.87 38.56
CA THR A 272 -19.23 -6.07 38.42
C THR A 272 -18.98 -4.59 38.68
N GLU A 273 -19.63 -3.74 37.91
CA GLU A 273 -19.51 -2.27 37.96
C GLU A 273 -20.89 -1.68 38.15
N GLU A 274 -21.07 -0.86 39.18
CA GLU A 274 -22.28 -0.15 39.48
C GLU A 274 -21.98 1.35 39.63
N GLU A 275 -22.82 2.19 39.05
CA GLU A 275 -22.73 3.64 39.15
C GLU A 275 -23.89 4.11 40.03
N THR A 276 -23.58 4.80 41.11
CA THR A 276 -24.52 5.48 41.96
C THR A 276 -24.37 6.98 41.82
N ASP A 277 -25.30 7.76 42.40
CA ASP A 277 -25.28 9.21 42.27
C ASP A 277 -24.00 9.85 42.87
N ASP A 278 -23.35 9.20 43.83
CA ASP A 278 -22.23 9.75 44.61
C ASP A 278 -20.89 9.06 44.31
N PHE A 279 -20.89 7.82 43.82
CA PHE A 279 -19.66 7.04 43.57
C PHE A 279 -19.80 5.93 42.53
N TYR A 280 -18.65 5.53 42.00
CA TYR A 280 -18.49 4.33 41.17
C TYR A 280 -18.05 3.16 42.07
N GLN A 281 -18.85 2.09 42.10
CA GLN A 281 -18.55 0.89 42.86
C GLN A 281 -18.04 -0.20 41.92
N ILE A 282 -16.90 -0.76 42.26
CA ILE A 282 -16.31 -1.91 41.56
C ILE A 282 -16.24 -3.05 42.55
N THR A 283 -16.83 -4.19 42.21
CA THR A 283 -16.76 -5.41 42.99
C THR A 283 -16.01 -6.47 42.21
N ILE A 284 -14.93 -6.99 42.80
CA ILE A 284 -14.10 -8.05 42.23
C ILE A 284 -14.19 -9.24 43.16
N GLN A 285 -14.66 -10.40 42.66
CA GLN A 285 -14.73 -11.65 43.40
C GLN A 285 -13.68 -12.62 42.85
N ILE A 286 -12.77 -13.02 43.71
CA ILE A 286 -11.68 -13.95 43.38
C ILE A 286 -11.97 -15.29 44.11
N PRO A 287 -12.22 -16.41 43.39
CA PRO A 287 -12.48 -17.67 44.03
C PRO A 287 -11.23 -18.20 44.77
N LYS A 288 -11.38 -18.58 46.02
CA LYS A 288 -10.34 -19.27 46.74
C LYS A 288 -10.29 -20.73 46.25
N LYS A 289 -9.22 -21.12 45.55
CA LYS A 289 -9.00 -22.54 45.31
C LYS A 289 -8.94 -23.25 46.64
N LYS A 290 -9.84 -24.23 46.81
CA LYS A 290 -9.72 -25.23 47.88
C LYS A 290 -8.63 -26.20 47.53
#